data_3df89c005687ef776a42e907085193c7
#
_entry.id   3df89c005687ef776a42e907085193c7
#
_cell.length_a   1.000
_cell.length_b   1.000
_cell.length_c   1.000
_cell.angle_alpha   90.00
_cell.angle_beta   90.00
_cell.angle_gamma   90.00
#
_symmetry.space_group_name_H-M   'P 1'
#
loop_
_entity.id
_entity.type
_entity.pdbx_description
1 polymer ?
#
loop_
_entity_poly.entity_id
_entity_poly.type
_entity_poly.pdbx_seq_one_letter_code
_entity_poly.pdbx_strand_id
1 'polypeptide(L)'
;MSAFSKLPSGASIALKPFRVSIPEEELDEFQALLKLSKIAPPTFENSRPSGQYGITSDWLTTLRKQWQKDFDWRACEAKANLFPQFTVDIEDIKLKFAALYSKKPDAVPITLIHGWPGSYTEFLPMLQLFSEEFTPITLPYHLIVPSLPGCAFSWGPPLDRDFTSEDSARILDKLMQALGLVGAILHRVAILVPGCLGSWSLTMLVAKLFYIDLNSPRNTNSSKLLPINPRKERQIQRLQIRKKGGVERMNDFLTFGRPYAYEHATRPSTIGHVLSSSPIALLAWCGKNFLDWVNDSLPLDTILEFVSLYWFTKSFPRAIYPYREMLKAPHDADAMHDRLYIQKPLGFSYFPNEIIPAPKAWVSTTGNLVFWRQHDKGGHFAALERPHDLKAALSAFVEQVWPEVASK
;
A
#
# COMPACT_ATOMS: atom_id res chain seq x y z
N MET A 1 -17.86 9.99 -20.55
CA MET A 1 -17.22 8.81 -19.94
C MET A 1 -15.77 8.75 -20.44
N SER A 2 -14.82 8.36 -19.60
CA SER A 2 -13.42 8.19 -20.01
C SER A 2 -13.33 7.09 -21.10
N ALA A 3 -12.38 7.24 -22.02
CA ALA A 3 -12.14 6.26 -23.08
C ALA A 3 -11.87 4.83 -22.56
N PHE A 4 -11.33 4.71 -21.34
CA PHE A 4 -10.96 3.46 -20.67
C PHE A 4 -12.10 2.83 -19.85
N SER A 5 -13.34 3.30 -19.96
CA SER A 5 -14.47 2.86 -19.10
C SER A 5 -15.22 1.62 -19.62
N LYS A 6 -14.90 1.14 -20.83
CA LYS A 6 -15.59 -0.01 -21.43
C LYS A 6 -15.14 -1.32 -20.75
N LEU A 7 -16.08 -2.00 -20.12
CA LEU A 7 -15.86 -3.28 -19.46
C LEU A 7 -15.31 -4.37 -20.41
N PRO A 8 -14.51 -5.30 -19.87
CA PRO A 8 -14.13 -6.53 -20.59
C PRO A 8 -15.37 -7.32 -21.03
N SER A 9 -15.26 -8.05 -22.14
CA SER A 9 -16.37 -8.83 -22.70
C SER A 9 -16.85 -9.99 -21.79
N GLY A 10 -15.97 -10.46 -20.89
CA GLY A 10 -16.27 -11.51 -19.92
C GLY A 10 -16.94 -11.04 -18.62
N ALA A 11 -17.18 -9.75 -18.46
CA ALA A 11 -17.77 -9.21 -17.23
C ALA A 11 -19.22 -9.70 -17.07
N SER A 12 -19.52 -10.34 -15.94
CA SER A 12 -20.84 -10.89 -15.58
C SER A 12 -21.60 -10.04 -14.55
N ILE A 13 -21.03 -8.90 -14.15
CA ILE A 13 -21.57 -8.05 -13.08
C ILE A 13 -21.91 -6.65 -13.58
N ALA A 14 -23.00 -6.09 -13.05
CA ALA A 14 -23.39 -4.71 -13.30
C ALA A 14 -22.59 -3.75 -12.41
N LEU A 15 -21.79 -2.89 -13.00
CA LEU A 15 -21.07 -1.83 -12.30
C LEU A 15 -21.88 -0.54 -12.28
N LYS A 16 -21.85 0.16 -11.15
CA LYS A 16 -22.40 1.51 -11.03
C LYS A 16 -21.26 2.51 -11.18
N PRO A 17 -21.29 3.43 -12.17
CA PRO A 17 -20.31 4.52 -12.23
C PRO A 17 -20.25 5.28 -10.92
N PHE A 18 -19.04 5.63 -10.49
CA PHE A 18 -18.79 6.36 -9.26
C PHE A 18 -18.01 7.65 -9.58
N ARG A 19 -18.34 8.71 -8.87
CA ARG A 19 -17.62 9.97 -8.91
C ARG A 19 -17.33 10.44 -7.50
N VAL A 20 -16.09 10.78 -7.20
CA VAL A 20 -15.71 11.41 -5.94
C VAL A 20 -16.35 12.79 -5.88
N SER A 21 -17.17 13.03 -4.88
CA SER A 21 -17.85 14.29 -4.61
C SER A 21 -18.25 14.34 -3.14
N ILE A 22 -17.56 15.15 -2.36
CA ILE A 22 -17.91 15.39 -0.95
C ILE A 22 -18.89 16.54 -0.88
N PRO A 23 -20.01 16.43 -0.13
CA PRO A 23 -20.95 17.52 0.06
C PRO A 23 -20.27 18.78 0.61
N GLU A 24 -20.76 19.97 0.21
CA GLU A 24 -20.21 21.24 0.69
C GLU A 24 -20.32 21.39 2.21
N GLU A 25 -21.42 20.91 2.76
CA GLU A 25 -21.69 20.92 4.20
C GLU A 25 -20.57 20.16 5.00
N GLU A 26 -20.07 19.04 4.45
CA GLU A 26 -18.96 18.29 5.08
C GLU A 26 -17.62 19.03 4.96
N LEU A 27 -17.41 19.81 3.89
CA LEU A 27 -16.24 20.68 3.74
C LEU A 27 -16.30 21.85 4.73
N ASP A 28 -17.46 22.46 4.90
CA ASP A 28 -17.68 23.56 5.85
C ASP A 28 -17.49 23.08 7.29
N GLU A 29 -18.06 21.93 7.65
CA GLU A 29 -17.83 21.29 8.96
C GLU A 29 -16.35 21.01 9.18
N PHE A 30 -15.67 20.45 8.21
CA PHE A 30 -14.26 20.18 8.26
C PHE A 30 -13.43 21.43 8.51
N GLN A 31 -13.69 22.52 7.79
CA GLN A 31 -13.02 23.80 7.97
C GLN A 31 -13.27 24.41 9.36
N ALA A 32 -14.48 24.27 9.88
CA ALA A 32 -14.81 24.69 11.24
C ALA A 32 -14.04 23.86 12.29
N LEU A 33 -13.96 22.55 12.12
CA LEU A 33 -13.20 21.65 12.99
C LEU A 33 -11.70 21.94 12.95
N LEU A 34 -11.12 22.19 11.77
CA LEU A 34 -9.71 22.59 11.65
C LEU A 34 -9.43 23.89 12.42
N LYS A 35 -10.33 24.86 12.36
CA LYS A 35 -10.21 26.12 13.07
C LYS A 35 -10.27 25.97 14.57
N LEU A 36 -11.14 25.08 15.05
CA LEU A 36 -11.35 24.80 16.49
C LEU A 36 -10.32 23.82 17.07
N SER A 37 -9.70 22.98 16.24
CA SER A 37 -8.73 21.99 16.68
C SER A 37 -7.51 22.63 17.35
N LYS A 38 -7.11 22.08 18.48
CA LYS A 38 -5.96 22.58 19.25
C LYS A 38 -4.73 21.73 18.94
N ILE A 39 -3.58 22.39 18.93
CA ILE A 39 -2.27 21.75 18.92
C ILE A 39 -1.76 21.76 20.36
N ALA A 40 -1.08 20.69 20.77
CA ALA A 40 -0.52 20.57 22.11
C ALA A 40 0.46 21.73 22.42
N PRO A 41 0.54 22.16 23.67
CA PRO A 41 1.53 23.16 24.07
C PRO A 41 2.95 22.63 23.83
N PRO A 42 3.97 23.50 23.75
CA PRO A 42 5.35 23.08 23.61
C PRO A 42 5.79 22.14 24.74
N THR A 43 6.43 21.03 24.35
CA THR A 43 7.10 20.08 25.26
C THR A 43 8.52 19.83 24.73
N PHE A 44 9.33 19.14 25.53
CA PHE A 44 10.66 18.72 25.07
C PHE A 44 10.59 17.90 23.77
N GLU A 45 9.66 16.94 23.70
CA GLU A 45 9.51 15.99 22.62
C GLU A 45 9.05 16.67 21.32
N ASN A 46 7.99 17.49 21.39
CA ASN A 46 7.39 18.10 20.20
C ASN A 46 8.13 19.36 19.70
N SER A 47 9.18 19.80 20.43
CA SER A 47 10.04 20.94 20.07
C SER A 47 11.38 20.50 19.45
N ARG A 48 11.63 19.19 19.26
CA ARG A 48 12.87 18.68 18.68
C ARG A 48 12.83 18.67 17.17
N PRO A 49 13.70 19.44 16.47
CA PRO A 49 13.68 19.52 15.00
C PRO A 49 13.91 18.18 14.28
N SER A 50 14.61 17.24 14.94
CA SER A 50 14.90 15.91 14.37
C SER A 50 13.67 15.02 14.20
N GLY A 51 12.52 15.36 14.79
CA GLY A 51 11.36 14.48 14.79
C GLY A 51 11.56 13.16 15.56
N GLN A 52 12.61 13.06 16.37
CA GLN A 52 13.01 11.84 17.09
C GLN A 52 11.87 11.22 17.92
N TYR A 53 11.00 12.07 18.45
CA TYR A 53 9.87 11.65 19.28
C TYR A 53 8.52 11.74 18.57
N GLY A 54 8.51 11.86 17.23
CA GLY A 54 7.31 11.95 16.43
C GLY A 54 7.10 13.33 15.79
N ILE A 55 5.85 13.70 15.57
CA ILE A 55 5.48 14.96 14.90
C ILE A 55 5.85 16.17 15.76
N THR A 56 6.52 17.16 15.15
CA THR A 56 6.82 18.43 15.82
C THR A 56 5.62 19.39 15.78
N SER A 57 5.53 20.28 16.81
CA SER A 57 4.50 21.32 16.84
C SER A 57 4.58 22.28 15.65
N ASP A 58 5.80 22.59 15.19
CA ASP A 58 6.02 23.48 14.04
C ASP A 58 5.50 22.87 12.74
N TRP A 59 5.81 21.59 12.50
CA TRP A 59 5.31 20.87 11.34
C TRP A 59 3.77 20.82 11.34
N LEU A 60 3.19 20.42 12.45
CA LEU A 60 1.73 20.30 12.57
C LEU A 60 1.02 21.66 12.41
N THR A 61 1.62 22.73 12.97
CA THR A 61 1.12 24.09 12.82
C THR A 61 1.20 24.58 11.38
N THR A 62 2.28 24.25 10.68
CA THR A 62 2.48 24.59 9.27
C THR A 62 1.44 23.90 8.40
N LEU A 63 1.27 22.58 8.57
CA LEU A 63 0.27 21.83 7.80
C LEU A 63 -1.16 22.26 8.10
N ARG A 64 -1.49 22.56 9.35
CA ARG A 64 -2.82 23.11 9.68
C ARG A 64 -3.10 24.40 8.92
N LYS A 65 -2.13 25.31 8.86
CA LYS A 65 -2.27 26.58 8.12
C LYS A 65 -2.48 26.36 6.61
N GLN A 66 -1.67 25.47 6.02
CA GLN A 66 -1.78 25.10 4.61
C GLN A 66 -3.14 24.43 4.32
N TRP A 67 -3.56 23.51 5.20
CA TRP A 67 -4.84 22.80 5.06
C TRP A 67 -6.05 23.74 5.13
N GLN A 68 -5.96 24.80 5.94
CA GLN A 68 -7.02 25.80 6.08
C GLN A 68 -7.09 26.81 4.93
N LYS A 69 -5.94 27.14 4.30
CA LYS A 69 -5.85 28.29 3.41
C LYS A 69 -5.59 27.93 1.96
N ASP A 70 -4.69 26.97 1.74
CA ASP A 70 -4.08 26.75 0.43
C ASP A 70 -4.50 25.40 -0.17
N PHE A 71 -4.89 24.43 0.66
CA PHE A 71 -5.27 23.10 0.21
C PHE A 71 -6.66 23.09 -0.41
N ASP A 72 -6.74 22.59 -1.64
CA ASP A 72 -7.98 22.47 -2.41
C ASP A 72 -8.42 21.02 -2.56
N TRP A 73 -9.43 20.61 -1.77
CA TRP A 73 -10.03 19.28 -1.89
C TRP A 73 -10.73 19.07 -3.24
N ARG A 74 -11.32 20.12 -3.83
CA ARG A 74 -11.96 20.00 -5.15
C ARG A 74 -10.97 19.66 -6.25
N ALA A 75 -9.74 20.16 -6.16
CA ALA A 75 -8.65 19.73 -7.05
C ALA A 75 -8.31 18.24 -6.87
N CYS A 76 -8.31 17.72 -5.63
CA CYS A 76 -8.12 16.29 -5.37
C CYS A 76 -9.25 15.44 -5.97
N GLU A 77 -10.51 15.87 -5.83
CA GLU A 77 -11.67 15.24 -6.49
C GLU A 77 -11.52 15.24 -8.01
N ALA A 78 -11.15 16.38 -8.59
CA ALA A 78 -10.95 16.49 -10.03
C ALA A 78 -9.88 15.51 -10.52
N LYS A 79 -8.74 15.44 -9.83
CA LYS A 79 -7.64 14.50 -10.12
C LYS A 79 -8.09 13.04 -10.04
N ALA A 80 -8.80 12.66 -8.99
CA ALA A 80 -9.32 11.30 -8.84
C ALA A 80 -10.34 10.95 -9.94
N ASN A 81 -11.17 11.91 -10.32
CA ASN A 81 -12.24 11.76 -11.32
C ASN A 81 -11.74 11.78 -12.77
N LEU A 82 -10.44 11.95 -13.04
CA LEU A 82 -9.86 11.77 -14.37
C LEU A 82 -10.00 10.32 -14.86
N PHE A 83 -10.01 9.37 -13.94
CA PHE A 83 -10.07 7.94 -14.23
C PHE A 83 -11.47 7.38 -14.04
N PRO A 84 -11.87 6.36 -14.83
CA PRO A 84 -13.11 5.63 -14.58
C PRO A 84 -13.13 5.01 -13.21
N GLN A 85 -14.20 5.25 -12.47
CA GLN A 85 -14.41 4.68 -11.15
C GLN A 85 -15.79 4.03 -11.08
N PHE A 86 -15.87 2.96 -10.28
CA PHE A 86 -17.06 2.15 -10.18
C PHE A 86 -17.31 1.73 -8.73
N THR A 87 -18.57 1.46 -8.41
CA THR A 87 -18.96 0.70 -7.24
C THR A 87 -19.67 -0.59 -7.65
N VAL A 88 -19.49 -1.61 -6.84
CA VAL A 88 -20.09 -2.92 -7.04
C VAL A 88 -20.34 -3.58 -5.69
N ASP A 89 -21.41 -4.32 -5.60
CA ASP A 89 -21.74 -5.11 -4.41
C ASP A 89 -21.17 -6.53 -4.60
N ILE A 90 -20.20 -6.90 -3.77
CA ILE A 90 -19.60 -8.24 -3.72
C ILE A 90 -19.90 -8.83 -2.35
N GLU A 91 -20.75 -9.84 -2.30
CA GLU A 91 -21.34 -10.33 -1.04
C GLU A 91 -22.04 -9.17 -0.32
N ASP A 92 -21.67 -8.92 0.92
CA ASP A 92 -22.19 -7.84 1.76
C ASP A 92 -21.30 -6.57 1.78
N ILE A 93 -20.29 -6.51 0.91
CA ILE A 93 -19.39 -5.36 0.81
C ILE A 93 -19.69 -4.56 -0.46
N LYS A 94 -20.01 -3.29 -0.33
CA LYS A 94 -19.97 -2.35 -1.44
C LYS A 94 -18.53 -1.94 -1.66
N LEU A 95 -17.92 -2.48 -2.71
CA LEU A 95 -16.55 -2.21 -3.09
C LEU A 95 -16.48 -1.07 -4.11
N LYS A 96 -15.58 -0.12 -3.89
CA LYS A 96 -15.24 0.94 -4.85
C LYS A 96 -13.88 0.64 -5.45
N PHE A 97 -13.73 0.87 -6.76
CA PHE A 97 -12.44 0.76 -7.43
C PHE A 97 -12.32 1.75 -8.60
N ALA A 98 -11.08 2.09 -8.96
CA ALA A 98 -10.76 2.76 -10.22
C ALA A 98 -10.24 1.72 -11.23
N ALA A 99 -10.40 1.97 -12.53
CA ALA A 99 -9.91 1.04 -13.54
C ALA A 99 -9.53 1.73 -14.84
N LEU A 100 -8.53 1.15 -15.54
CA LEU A 100 -8.29 1.38 -16.96
C LEU A 100 -8.52 0.05 -17.70
N TYR A 101 -9.62 -0.04 -18.46
CA TYR A 101 -9.91 -1.22 -19.26
C TYR A 101 -9.30 -1.12 -20.66
N SER A 102 -8.65 -2.19 -21.06
CA SER A 102 -8.16 -2.39 -22.43
C SER A 102 -9.26 -2.92 -23.35
N LYS A 103 -9.11 -2.65 -24.65
CA LYS A 103 -9.92 -3.30 -25.71
C LYS A 103 -9.17 -4.46 -26.38
N LYS A 104 -7.93 -4.73 -25.97
CA LYS A 104 -7.17 -5.86 -26.47
C LYS A 104 -7.74 -7.16 -25.87
N PRO A 105 -7.95 -8.22 -26.69
CA PRO A 105 -8.49 -9.49 -26.21
C PRO A 105 -7.51 -10.25 -25.32
N ASP A 106 -6.21 -9.97 -25.46
CA ASP A 106 -5.08 -10.58 -24.76
C ASP A 106 -4.52 -9.70 -23.64
N ALA A 107 -5.27 -8.65 -23.25
CA ALA A 107 -4.82 -7.74 -22.21
C ALA A 107 -4.66 -8.44 -20.85
N VAL A 108 -3.49 -8.25 -20.24
CA VAL A 108 -3.16 -8.87 -18.96
C VAL A 108 -3.90 -8.18 -17.83
N PRO A 109 -4.67 -8.89 -16.99
CA PRO A 109 -5.33 -8.29 -15.85
C PRO A 109 -4.34 -8.07 -14.70
N ILE A 110 -4.29 -6.82 -14.19
CA ILE A 110 -3.42 -6.41 -13.09
C ILE A 110 -4.25 -5.71 -12.01
N THR A 111 -4.14 -6.18 -10.78
CA THR A 111 -4.74 -5.52 -9.62
C THR A 111 -3.67 -4.81 -8.81
N LEU A 112 -3.84 -3.50 -8.58
CA LEU A 112 -2.94 -2.65 -7.81
C LEU A 112 -3.55 -2.43 -6.42
N ILE A 113 -2.97 -3.02 -5.39
CA ILE A 113 -3.51 -3.02 -4.02
C ILE A 113 -2.68 -2.12 -3.14
N HIS A 114 -3.35 -1.12 -2.55
CA HIS A 114 -2.75 -0.20 -1.59
C HIS A 114 -2.60 -0.79 -0.19
N GLY A 115 -1.79 -0.13 0.66
CA GLY A 115 -1.65 -0.40 2.08
C GLY A 115 -2.25 0.70 2.96
N TRP A 116 -2.00 0.62 4.26
CA TRP A 116 -2.31 1.67 5.23
C TRP A 116 -1.00 2.43 5.60
N PRO A 117 -0.98 3.76 5.74
CA PRO A 117 -2.07 4.73 5.60
C PRO A 117 -2.31 5.21 4.16
N GLY A 118 -1.89 4.46 3.16
CA GLY A 118 -2.17 4.72 1.77
C GLY A 118 -3.65 4.55 1.41
N SER A 119 -3.96 4.72 0.14
CA SER A 119 -5.28 4.47 -0.43
C SER A 119 -5.14 4.16 -1.93
N TYR A 120 -6.25 3.88 -2.60
CA TYR A 120 -6.24 3.69 -4.05
C TYR A 120 -5.66 4.90 -4.82
N THR A 121 -5.65 6.10 -4.21
CA THR A 121 -5.13 7.32 -4.84
C THR A 121 -3.61 7.29 -5.00
N GLU A 122 -2.89 6.44 -4.28
CA GLU A 122 -1.44 6.29 -4.44
C GLU A 122 -1.04 5.78 -5.84
N PHE A 123 -1.95 5.07 -6.52
CA PHE A 123 -1.72 4.56 -7.88
C PHE A 123 -2.18 5.50 -8.98
N LEU A 124 -2.84 6.64 -8.69
CA LEU A 124 -3.29 7.57 -9.72
C LEU A 124 -2.13 8.08 -10.59
N PRO A 125 -0.93 8.38 -10.06
CA PRO A 125 0.23 8.73 -10.91
C PRO A 125 0.59 7.60 -11.89
N MET A 126 0.54 6.34 -11.48
CA MET A 126 0.78 5.22 -12.39
C MET A 126 -0.32 5.09 -13.46
N LEU A 127 -1.60 5.23 -13.08
CA LEU A 127 -2.70 5.22 -14.04
C LEU A 127 -2.55 6.35 -15.06
N GLN A 128 -2.09 7.53 -14.62
CA GLN A 128 -1.81 8.64 -15.51
C GLN A 128 -0.74 8.27 -16.54
N LEU A 129 0.41 7.74 -16.11
CA LEU A 129 1.47 7.29 -17.00
C LEU A 129 1.01 6.25 -18.02
N PHE A 130 0.14 5.32 -17.62
CA PHE A 130 -0.43 4.35 -18.56
C PHE A 130 -1.41 4.99 -19.54
N SER A 131 -2.25 5.93 -19.09
CA SER A 131 -3.23 6.60 -19.96
C SER A 131 -2.61 7.63 -20.90
N GLU A 132 -1.43 8.15 -20.59
CA GLU A 132 -0.65 9.04 -21.47
C GLU A 132 0.11 8.26 -22.54
N GLU A 133 0.62 7.06 -22.19
CA GLU A 133 1.40 6.22 -23.10
C GLU A 133 0.51 5.40 -24.05
N PHE A 134 -0.66 4.97 -23.58
CA PHE A 134 -1.54 4.05 -24.29
C PHE A 134 -2.94 4.61 -24.51
N THR A 135 -3.55 4.17 -25.60
CA THR A 135 -5.00 4.26 -25.84
C THR A 135 -5.68 2.98 -25.34
N PRO A 136 -7.01 2.93 -25.21
CA PRO A 136 -7.71 1.68 -24.88
C PRO A 136 -7.44 0.52 -25.86
N ILE A 137 -7.09 0.84 -27.12
CA ILE A 137 -6.80 -0.17 -28.13
C ILE A 137 -5.38 -0.72 -28.02
N THR A 138 -4.45 0.09 -27.51
CA THR A 138 -3.02 -0.26 -27.41
C THR A 138 -2.60 -0.65 -26.01
N LEU A 139 -3.39 -0.34 -24.98
CA LEU A 139 -3.07 -0.69 -23.58
C LEU A 139 -2.96 -2.21 -23.42
N PRO A 140 -1.80 -2.75 -23.01
CA PRO A 140 -1.61 -4.19 -22.89
C PRO A 140 -2.20 -4.78 -21.60
N TYR A 141 -2.83 -3.96 -20.75
CA TYR A 141 -3.29 -4.34 -19.43
C TYR A 141 -4.75 -3.95 -19.18
N HIS A 142 -5.44 -4.72 -18.33
CA HIS A 142 -6.56 -4.22 -17.54
C HIS A 142 -6.02 -3.84 -16.18
N LEU A 143 -6.07 -2.56 -15.82
CA LEU A 143 -5.57 -2.08 -14.53
C LEU A 143 -6.76 -1.86 -13.59
N ILE A 144 -6.79 -2.57 -12.48
CA ILE A 144 -7.84 -2.51 -11.46
C ILE A 144 -7.23 -2.01 -10.15
N VAL A 145 -7.76 -0.94 -9.60
CA VAL A 145 -7.26 -0.28 -8.39
C VAL A 145 -8.37 -0.22 -7.35
N PRO A 146 -8.58 -1.30 -6.58
CA PRO A 146 -9.62 -1.32 -5.57
C PRO A 146 -9.25 -0.43 -4.37
N SER A 147 -10.25 0.21 -3.81
CA SER A 147 -10.24 0.62 -2.41
C SER A 147 -10.52 -0.61 -1.57
N LEU A 148 -9.61 -0.99 -0.69
CA LEU A 148 -9.79 -2.17 0.17
C LEU A 148 -11.06 -2.04 1.03
N PRO A 149 -11.71 -3.14 1.42
CA PRO A 149 -12.82 -3.10 2.36
C PRO A 149 -12.48 -2.26 3.60
N GLY A 150 -13.34 -1.33 3.96
CA GLY A 150 -13.12 -0.38 5.05
C GLY A 150 -12.33 0.86 4.69
N CYS A 151 -11.64 0.91 3.53
CA CYS A 151 -10.82 2.05 3.12
C CYS A 151 -11.59 2.98 2.18
N ALA A 152 -11.35 4.28 2.33
CA ALA A 152 -11.92 5.32 1.50
C ALA A 152 -13.42 5.08 1.21
N PHE A 153 -13.82 5.00 -0.05
CA PHE A 153 -15.24 4.88 -0.45
C PHE A 153 -15.77 3.44 -0.49
N SER A 154 -14.97 2.43 -0.15
CA SER A 154 -15.49 1.08 0.08
C SER A 154 -16.15 0.97 1.45
N TRP A 155 -17.23 0.15 1.54
CA TRP A 155 -17.86 -0.08 2.83
C TRP A 155 -16.94 -0.82 3.79
N GLY A 156 -17.18 -0.63 5.08
CA GLY A 156 -16.44 -1.32 6.14
C GLY A 156 -16.80 -2.80 6.23
N PRO A 157 -16.01 -3.54 7.00
CA PRO A 157 -16.36 -4.88 7.42
C PRO A 157 -17.75 -4.94 8.04
N PRO A 158 -18.46 -6.09 7.94
CA PRO A 158 -19.71 -6.34 8.64
C PRO A 158 -19.53 -6.14 10.17
N LEU A 159 -20.60 -5.71 10.84
CA LEU A 159 -20.55 -5.43 12.28
C LEU A 159 -20.89 -6.66 13.13
N ASP A 160 -21.43 -7.70 12.53
CA ASP A 160 -21.96 -8.91 13.18
C ASP A 160 -20.96 -10.08 13.24
N ARG A 161 -19.79 -9.93 12.60
CA ARG A 161 -18.74 -10.97 12.60
C ARG A 161 -17.35 -10.38 12.52
N ASP A 162 -16.36 -11.19 12.91
CA ASP A 162 -14.95 -10.87 12.67
C ASP A 162 -14.66 -10.93 11.17
N PHE A 163 -14.02 -9.90 10.65
CA PHE A 163 -13.64 -9.79 9.25
C PHE A 163 -12.11 -9.72 9.15
N THR A 164 -11.55 -10.53 8.27
CA THR A 164 -10.11 -10.77 8.19
C THR A 164 -9.54 -10.27 6.87
N SER A 165 -8.23 -10.36 6.77
CA SER A 165 -7.52 -10.12 5.51
C SER A 165 -7.82 -11.19 4.46
N GLU A 166 -8.11 -12.43 4.90
CA GLU A 166 -8.54 -13.51 4.02
C GLU A 166 -9.92 -13.21 3.41
N ASP A 167 -10.83 -12.61 4.21
CA ASP A 167 -12.10 -12.12 3.69
C ASP A 167 -11.91 -11.02 2.66
N SER A 168 -11.00 -10.07 2.91
CA SER A 168 -10.65 -9.04 1.91
C SER A 168 -10.12 -9.66 0.62
N ALA A 169 -9.25 -10.66 0.72
CA ALA A 169 -8.72 -11.37 -0.45
C ALA A 169 -9.83 -12.06 -1.24
N ARG A 170 -10.74 -12.73 -0.56
CA ARG A 170 -11.90 -13.40 -1.15
C ARG A 170 -12.82 -12.41 -1.87
N ILE A 171 -13.07 -11.25 -1.28
CA ILE A 171 -13.88 -10.18 -1.91
C ILE A 171 -13.20 -9.67 -3.19
N LEU A 172 -11.88 -9.43 -3.16
CA LEU A 172 -11.13 -8.98 -4.33
C LEU A 172 -11.08 -10.06 -5.43
N ASP A 173 -10.90 -11.32 -5.05
CA ASP A 173 -10.91 -12.44 -5.99
C ASP A 173 -12.27 -12.55 -6.70
N LYS A 174 -13.38 -12.47 -5.95
CA LYS A 174 -14.73 -12.42 -6.52
C LYS A 174 -14.95 -11.21 -7.43
N LEU A 175 -14.37 -10.05 -7.10
CA LEU A 175 -14.41 -8.89 -8.01
C LEU A 175 -13.76 -9.24 -9.35
N MET A 176 -12.54 -9.82 -9.33
CA MET A 176 -11.82 -10.14 -10.55
C MET A 176 -12.54 -11.21 -11.38
N GLN A 177 -13.08 -12.24 -10.72
CA GLN A 177 -13.92 -13.26 -11.39
C GLN A 177 -15.16 -12.64 -12.04
N ALA A 178 -15.87 -11.76 -11.32
CA ALA A 178 -17.06 -11.07 -11.81
C ALA A 178 -16.77 -10.12 -12.99
N LEU A 179 -15.55 -9.57 -13.04
CA LEU A 179 -15.07 -8.78 -14.18
C LEU A 179 -14.62 -9.65 -15.37
N GLY A 180 -14.62 -10.98 -15.24
CA GLY A 180 -14.11 -11.90 -16.25
C GLY A 180 -12.58 -11.87 -16.38
N LEU A 181 -11.87 -11.41 -15.35
CA LEU A 181 -10.44 -11.21 -15.33
C LEU A 181 -9.74 -12.29 -14.50
N VAL A 182 -9.87 -13.53 -14.95
CA VAL A 182 -9.26 -14.70 -14.29
C VAL A 182 -7.76 -14.75 -14.56
N GLY A 183 -6.98 -15.25 -13.61
CA GLY A 183 -5.52 -15.36 -13.76
C GLY A 183 -4.77 -14.04 -13.55
N ALA A 184 -5.36 -13.09 -12.84
CA ALA A 184 -4.80 -11.76 -12.67
C ALA A 184 -3.43 -11.73 -11.98
N ILE A 185 -2.60 -10.76 -12.36
CA ILE A 185 -1.38 -10.39 -11.65
C ILE A 185 -1.78 -9.48 -10.49
N LEU A 186 -1.32 -9.84 -9.29
CA LEU A 186 -1.49 -9.03 -8.11
C LEU A 186 -0.24 -8.20 -7.85
N HIS A 187 -0.35 -6.87 -7.97
CA HIS A 187 0.65 -5.95 -7.47
C HIS A 187 0.20 -5.42 -6.10
N ARG A 188 1.05 -5.55 -5.11
CA ARG A 188 0.76 -5.10 -3.75
C ARG A 188 1.86 -4.18 -3.23
N VAL A 189 1.50 -2.98 -2.81
CA VAL A 189 2.29 -2.16 -1.90
C VAL A 189 2.04 -2.69 -0.49
N ALA A 190 3.11 -3.06 0.19
CA ALA A 190 3.02 -3.83 1.42
C ALA A 190 2.28 -3.12 2.52
N ILE A 191 1.46 -3.85 3.24
CA ILE A 191 1.44 -3.99 4.70
C ILE A 191 0.71 -5.30 5.03
N LEU A 192 1.35 -6.10 5.91
CA LEU A 192 0.79 -7.11 6.81
C LEU A 192 -0.65 -7.58 6.53
N VAL A 193 -0.83 -8.39 5.49
CA VAL A 193 -2.00 -9.25 5.46
C VAL A 193 -1.55 -10.66 5.09
N PRO A 194 -1.31 -11.54 6.07
CA PRO A 194 -1.21 -12.96 5.80
C PRO A 194 -2.54 -13.44 5.22
N GLY A 195 -2.51 -14.28 4.20
CA GLY A 195 -3.71 -14.94 3.68
C GLY A 195 -4.18 -14.55 2.28
N CYS A 196 -3.85 -13.38 1.75
CA CYS A 196 -4.35 -12.93 0.43
C CYS A 196 -3.76 -13.64 -0.79
N LEU A 197 -2.95 -14.68 -0.65
CA LEU A 197 -2.11 -15.18 -1.74
C LEU A 197 -2.56 -16.52 -2.37
N GLY A 198 -3.60 -17.16 -1.82
CA GLY A 198 -3.97 -18.52 -2.21
C GLY A 198 -4.60 -18.66 -3.61
N SER A 199 -5.33 -17.65 -4.09
CA SER A 199 -6.16 -17.73 -5.30
C SER A 199 -5.59 -17.04 -6.53
N TRP A 200 -4.53 -16.20 -6.40
CA TRP A 200 -4.02 -15.38 -7.49
C TRP A 200 -2.90 -16.07 -8.27
N SER A 201 -2.95 -15.95 -9.58
CA SER A 201 -2.03 -16.68 -10.48
C SER A 201 -0.60 -16.13 -10.46
N LEU A 202 -0.40 -14.85 -10.19
CA LEU A 202 0.90 -14.17 -10.26
C LEU A 202 0.97 -13.02 -9.23
N THR A 203 2.12 -12.83 -8.60
CA THR A 203 2.29 -11.79 -7.59
C THR A 203 3.57 -11.01 -7.81
N MET A 204 3.47 -9.68 -7.97
CA MET A 204 4.59 -8.76 -7.80
C MET A 204 4.46 -8.06 -6.46
N LEU A 205 5.48 -8.18 -5.61
CA LEU A 205 5.52 -7.58 -4.28
C LEU A 205 6.51 -6.42 -4.26
N VAL A 206 6.10 -5.25 -3.78
CA VAL A 206 7.02 -4.13 -3.55
C VAL A 206 7.66 -4.24 -2.18
N ALA A 207 6.95 -4.71 -1.18
CA ALA A 207 7.50 -5.14 0.11
C ALA A 207 6.56 -6.13 0.79
N LYS A 208 7.10 -7.09 1.51
CA LYS A 208 6.37 -8.00 2.38
C LYS A 208 6.98 -7.97 3.77
N LEU A 209 6.22 -7.52 4.75
CA LEU A 209 6.58 -7.65 6.16
C LEU A 209 6.40 -9.09 6.60
N PHE A 210 7.51 -9.72 6.94
CA PHE A 210 7.51 -11.01 7.64
C PHE A 210 7.62 -10.79 9.13
N TYR A 211 6.83 -11.53 9.88
CA TYR A 211 7.13 -11.79 11.27
C TYR A 211 8.34 -12.74 11.30
N ILE A 212 9.54 -12.18 11.49
CA ILE A 212 10.72 -12.96 11.82
C ILE A 212 10.81 -12.93 13.33
N ASP A 213 10.70 -14.07 13.96
CA ASP A 213 11.07 -14.21 15.37
C ASP A 213 12.59 -14.05 15.49
N LEU A 214 13.02 -12.85 15.86
CA LEU A 214 14.42 -12.50 16.04
C LEU A 214 15.02 -13.12 17.33
N ASN A 215 14.21 -13.77 18.16
CA ASN A 215 14.65 -14.35 19.42
C ASN A 215 15.07 -15.83 19.32
N SER A 216 14.94 -16.45 18.15
CA SER A 216 15.45 -17.79 17.93
C SER A 216 16.95 -17.78 17.62
N PRO A 217 17.82 -18.39 18.44
CA PRO A 217 19.26 -18.44 18.15
C PRO A 217 19.52 -19.33 16.95
N ARG A 218 19.76 -18.74 15.80
CA ARG A 218 20.19 -19.50 14.62
C ARG A 218 21.62 -19.96 14.80
N ASN A 219 21.77 -21.27 14.86
CA ASN A 219 23.03 -21.99 14.90
C ASN A 219 23.81 -21.75 13.60
N THR A 220 24.80 -20.83 13.63
CA THR A 220 25.70 -20.56 12.52
C THR A 220 26.90 -21.48 12.60
N ASN A 221 26.79 -22.70 12.10
CA ASN A 221 27.95 -23.53 11.85
C ASN A 221 28.49 -23.30 10.44
N SER A 222 29.60 -22.61 10.44
CA SER A 222 30.75 -22.59 9.52
C SER A 222 30.65 -23.33 8.19
N SER A 223 30.76 -22.59 7.10
CA SER A 223 31.35 -23.08 5.85
C SER A 223 32.64 -22.34 5.55
N LYS A 224 33.74 -23.09 5.35
CA LYS A 224 35.08 -22.62 5.00
C LYS A 224 35.02 -21.83 3.68
N LEU A 225 35.49 -20.59 3.73
CA LEU A 225 35.62 -19.71 2.57
C LEU A 225 36.87 -20.02 1.76
N LEU A 226 36.69 -20.24 0.46
CA LEU A 226 37.75 -20.21 -0.53
C LEU A 226 38.18 -18.74 -0.83
N PRO A 227 39.41 -18.46 -1.25
CA PRO A 227 39.91 -17.08 -1.48
C PRO A 227 39.14 -16.43 -2.64
N ILE A 228 38.63 -15.24 -2.39
CA ILE A 228 37.77 -14.48 -3.30
C ILE A 228 38.59 -13.39 -4.02
N ASN A 229 38.33 -13.21 -5.34
CA ASN A 229 38.96 -12.18 -6.17
C ASN A 229 38.69 -10.76 -5.61
N PRO A 230 39.70 -9.84 -5.54
CA PRO A 230 39.57 -8.50 -4.95
C PRO A 230 38.52 -7.58 -5.59
N ARG A 231 38.09 -7.84 -6.83
CA ARG A 231 36.91 -7.14 -7.44
C ARG A 231 35.60 -7.65 -6.91
N LYS A 232 35.49 -8.96 -6.68
CA LYS A 232 34.30 -9.55 -6.03
C LYS A 232 34.23 -9.15 -4.56
N GLU A 233 35.35 -9.05 -3.87
CA GLU A 233 35.41 -8.59 -2.48
C GLU A 233 34.87 -7.16 -2.31
N ARG A 234 35.28 -6.21 -3.18
CA ARG A 234 34.76 -4.84 -3.18
C ARG A 234 33.25 -4.77 -3.50
N GLN A 235 32.78 -5.64 -4.38
CA GLN A 235 31.34 -5.73 -4.70
C GLN A 235 30.55 -6.37 -3.55
N ILE A 236 31.11 -7.38 -2.90
CA ILE A 236 30.55 -8.01 -1.70
C ILE A 236 30.56 -7.02 -0.53
N GLN A 237 31.62 -6.26 -0.33
CA GLN A 237 31.71 -5.23 0.71
C GLN A 237 30.70 -4.09 0.49
N ARG A 238 30.52 -3.61 -0.75
CA ARG A 238 29.46 -2.64 -1.09
C ARG A 238 28.06 -3.21 -0.89
N LEU A 239 27.84 -4.48 -1.22
CA LEU A 239 26.58 -5.18 -0.96
C LEU A 239 26.35 -5.42 0.54
N GLN A 240 27.40 -5.67 1.33
CA GLN A 240 27.33 -5.83 2.78
C GLN A 240 27.05 -4.50 3.50
N ILE A 241 27.65 -3.38 3.05
CA ILE A 241 27.37 -2.05 3.59
C ILE A 241 25.92 -1.64 3.32
N ARG A 242 25.40 -1.85 2.10
CA ARG A 242 23.99 -1.61 1.76
C ARG A 242 23.03 -2.55 2.52
N LYS A 243 23.41 -3.81 2.72
CA LYS A 243 22.65 -4.78 3.52
C LYS A 243 22.61 -4.38 5.00
N LYS A 244 23.70 -3.87 5.53
CA LYS A 244 23.80 -3.42 6.92
C LYS A 244 22.86 -2.24 7.17
N GLY A 245 22.83 -1.24 6.29
CA GLY A 245 21.89 -0.12 6.39
C GLY A 245 20.42 -0.55 6.30
N GLY A 246 20.07 -1.54 5.45
CA GLY A 246 18.73 -2.09 5.36
C GLY A 246 18.30 -2.83 6.63
N VAL A 247 19.20 -3.61 7.23
CA VAL A 247 18.94 -4.31 8.50
C VAL A 247 18.84 -3.33 9.67
N GLU A 248 19.67 -2.30 9.70
CA GLU A 248 19.59 -1.23 10.71
C GLU A 248 18.24 -0.51 10.63
N ARG A 249 17.81 -0.09 9.42
CA ARG A 249 16.50 0.52 9.19
C ARG A 249 15.34 -0.39 9.61
N MET A 250 15.41 -1.67 9.30
CA MET A 250 14.43 -2.65 9.77
C MET A 250 14.38 -2.71 11.31
N ASN A 251 15.54 -2.77 11.98
CA ASN A 251 15.60 -2.80 13.44
C ASN A 251 15.04 -1.53 14.07
N ASP A 252 15.35 -0.36 13.49
CA ASP A 252 14.79 0.92 13.93
C ASP A 252 13.26 0.92 13.78
N PHE A 253 12.74 0.45 12.65
CA PHE A 253 11.29 0.34 12.46
C PHE A 253 10.67 -0.65 13.46
N LEU A 254 11.26 -1.80 13.66
CA LEU A 254 10.76 -2.81 14.60
C LEU A 254 10.81 -2.34 16.06
N THR A 255 11.75 -1.48 16.41
CA THR A 255 11.94 -0.96 17.76
C THR A 255 11.11 0.30 18.01
N PHE A 256 11.14 1.26 17.11
CA PHE A 256 10.60 2.61 17.31
C PHE A 256 9.47 2.97 16.33
N GLY A 257 9.43 2.36 15.16
CA GLY A 257 8.53 2.74 14.07
C GLY A 257 7.14 2.11 14.14
N ARG A 258 6.99 0.93 14.76
CA ARG A 258 5.75 0.13 14.73
C ARG A 258 4.78 0.25 15.92
N PRO A 259 4.96 1.11 16.95
CA PRO A 259 4.01 1.18 18.08
C PRO A 259 2.57 1.46 17.66
N TYR A 260 2.35 2.23 16.60
CA TYR A 260 1.03 2.48 16.02
C TYR A 260 0.30 1.18 15.62
N ALA A 261 1.03 0.20 15.10
CA ALA A 261 0.47 -1.08 14.67
C ALA A 261 -0.03 -1.91 15.86
N TYR A 262 0.67 -1.85 17.00
CA TYR A 262 0.19 -2.48 18.24
C TYR A 262 -1.06 -1.80 18.79
N GLU A 263 -1.15 -0.46 18.71
CA GLU A 263 -2.37 0.26 19.10
C GLU A 263 -3.54 -0.14 18.21
N HIS A 264 -3.34 -0.20 16.88
CA HIS A 264 -4.34 -0.67 15.93
C HIS A 264 -4.75 -2.13 16.17
N ALA A 265 -3.82 -2.98 16.59
CA ALA A 265 -4.07 -4.39 16.86
C ALA A 265 -4.83 -4.63 18.16
N THR A 266 -4.47 -3.90 19.22
CA THR A 266 -4.93 -4.17 20.59
C THR A 266 -6.11 -3.30 21.02
N ARG A 267 -6.20 -2.05 20.50
CA ARG A 267 -7.21 -1.05 20.91
C ARG A 267 -7.81 -0.29 19.71
N PRO A 268 -8.23 -1.01 18.62
CA PRO A 268 -8.71 -0.35 17.40
C PRO A 268 -9.92 0.55 17.64
N SER A 269 -10.82 0.18 18.55
CA SER A 269 -11.99 1.00 18.89
C SER A 269 -11.57 2.30 19.58
N THR A 270 -10.68 2.24 20.57
CA THR A 270 -10.22 3.42 21.31
C THR A 270 -9.54 4.42 20.39
N ILE A 271 -8.54 3.99 19.63
CA ILE A 271 -7.84 4.89 18.72
C ILE A 271 -8.74 5.37 17.58
N GLY A 272 -9.69 4.54 17.15
CA GLY A 272 -10.72 4.90 16.18
C GLY A 272 -11.54 6.11 16.64
N HIS A 273 -12.04 6.11 17.88
CA HIS A 273 -12.76 7.24 18.45
C HIS A 273 -11.87 8.49 18.59
N VAL A 274 -10.65 8.34 19.10
CA VAL A 274 -9.72 9.46 19.28
C VAL A 274 -9.44 10.17 17.96
N LEU A 275 -9.12 9.43 16.90
CA LEU A 275 -8.71 10.03 15.62
C LEU A 275 -9.91 10.49 14.77
N SER A 276 -11.11 9.97 15.03
CA SER A 276 -12.34 10.46 14.41
C SER A 276 -12.86 11.77 15.03
N SER A 277 -12.29 12.21 16.15
CA SER A 277 -12.73 13.42 16.85
C SER A 277 -12.07 14.71 16.36
N SER A 278 -10.94 14.62 15.65
CA SER A 278 -10.20 15.79 15.20
C SER A 278 -9.38 15.51 13.95
N PRO A 279 -9.53 16.30 12.88
CA PRO A 279 -8.70 16.15 11.67
C PRO A 279 -7.21 16.37 11.97
N ILE A 280 -6.87 17.23 12.93
CA ILE A 280 -5.48 17.45 13.34
C ILE A 280 -4.90 16.25 14.09
N ALA A 281 -5.69 15.56 14.90
CA ALA A 281 -5.27 14.31 15.53
C ALA A 281 -5.00 13.22 14.49
N LEU A 282 -5.88 13.10 13.49
CA LEU A 282 -5.71 12.17 12.38
C LEU A 282 -4.46 12.52 11.53
N LEU A 283 -4.22 13.82 11.26
CA LEU A 283 -3.02 14.29 10.56
C LEU A 283 -1.75 13.95 11.35
N ALA A 284 -1.72 14.19 12.66
CA ALA A 284 -0.56 13.87 13.49
C ALA A 284 -0.26 12.35 13.48
N TRP A 285 -1.29 11.52 13.50
CA TRP A 285 -1.14 10.06 13.50
C TRP A 285 -0.67 9.50 12.16
N CYS A 286 -1.35 9.84 11.07
CA CYS A 286 -1.02 9.33 9.73
C CYS A 286 0.20 10.04 9.13
N GLY A 287 0.33 11.35 9.36
CA GLY A 287 1.36 12.20 8.76
C GLY A 287 2.77 11.77 9.10
N LYS A 288 3.01 11.27 10.33
CA LYS A 288 4.30 10.72 10.73
C LYS A 288 4.79 9.63 9.78
N ASN A 289 3.91 8.72 9.37
CA ASN A 289 4.28 7.62 8.49
C ASN A 289 4.65 8.11 7.09
N PHE A 290 3.98 9.13 6.58
CA PHE A 290 4.33 9.78 5.31
C PHE A 290 5.64 10.55 5.36
N LEU A 291 6.12 10.95 6.55
CA LEU A 291 7.44 11.55 6.72
C LEU A 291 8.55 10.50 6.84
N ASP A 292 8.30 9.43 7.59
CA ASP A 292 9.34 8.46 7.97
C ASP A 292 9.60 7.39 6.89
N TRP A 293 8.60 7.09 6.06
CA TRP A 293 8.62 5.92 5.18
C TRP A 293 8.98 6.23 3.73
N VAL A 294 9.33 7.47 3.44
CA VAL A 294 9.72 7.94 2.11
C VAL A 294 11.22 8.11 1.96
N ASN A 295 11.71 8.13 0.73
CA ASN A 295 13.08 8.50 0.39
C ASN A 295 13.21 10.02 0.22
N ASP A 296 12.36 10.56 -0.64
CA ASP A 296 12.27 11.99 -0.90
C ASP A 296 10.96 12.50 -0.28
N SER A 297 11.00 13.66 0.39
CA SER A 297 9.80 14.21 1.03
C SER A 297 8.65 14.36 0.05
N LEU A 298 7.49 13.84 0.39
CA LEU A 298 6.27 14.06 -0.39
C LEU A 298 5.84 15.53 -0.30
N PRO A 299 5.21 16.08 -1.36
CA PRO A 299 4.53 17.36 -1.26
C PRO A 299 3.52 17.34 -0.10
N LEU A 300 3.45 18.44 0.66
CA LEU A 300 2.56 18.52 1.82
C LEU A 300 1.09 18.31 1.42
N ASP A 301 0.68 18.81 0.26
CA ASP A 301 -0.68 18.60 -0.26
C ASP A 301 -0.99 17.13 -0.52
N THR A 302 0.02 16.32 -0.87
CA THR A 302 -0.17 14.86 -1.00
C THR A 302 -0.51 14.24 0.35
N ILE A 303 0.17 14.62 1.42
CA ILE A 303 -0.13 14.15 2.79
C ILE A 303 -1.54 14.59 3.20
N LEU A 304 -1.87 15.86 2.92
CA LEU A 304 -3.19 16.42 3.23
C LEU A 304 -4.31 15.73 2.41
N GLU A 305 -4.06 15.36 1.14
CA GLU A 305 -4.99 14.60 0.31
C GLU A 305 -5.35 13.25 0.97
N PHE A 306 -4.34 12.48 1.42
CA PHE A 306 -4.58 11.18 2.05
C PHE A 306 -5.34 11.32 3.37
N VAL A 307 -4.94 12.25 4.23
CA VAL A 307 -5.60 12.46 5.52
C VAL A 307 -7.02 12.98 5.34
N SER A 308 -7.25 13.91 4.39
CA SER A 308 -8.60 14.40 4.03
C SER A 308 -9.48 13.26 3.53
N LEU A 309 -8.94 12.35 2.70
CA LEU A 309 -9.68 11.20 2.21
C LEU A 309 -10.15 10.30 3.36
N TYR A 310 -9.26 9.99 4.31
CA TYR A 310 -9.64 9.24 5.52
C TYR A 310 -10.71 9.96 6.35
N TRP A 311 -10.59 11.28 6.47
CA TRP A 311 -11.54 12.10 7.21
C TRP A 311 -12.94 12.10 6.57
N PHE A 312 -13.05 12.54 5.34
CA PHE A 312 -14.34 12.66 4.64
C PHE A 312 -15.04 11.33 4.43
N THR A 313 -14.29 10.25 4.29
CA THR A 313 -14.88 8.91 4.17
C THR A 313 -15.11 8.23 5.52
N LYS A 314 -14.69 8.85 6.65
CA LYS A 314 -14.79 8.28 8.01
C LYS A 314 -14.17 6.87 8.06
N SER A 315 -13.09 6.66 7.28
CA SER A 315 -12.59 5.31 7.02
C SER A 315 -11.50 4.85 7.99
N PHE A 316 -10.88 5.74 8.77
CA PHE A 316 -9.81 5.34 9.68
C PHE A 316 -10.19 4.16 10.60
N PRO A 317 -11.29 4.22 11.40
CA PRO A 317 -11.63 3.12 12.29
C PRO A 317 -12.03 1.83 11.56
N ARG A 318 -12.48 1.94 10.31
CA ARG A 318 -12.91 0.79 9.48
C ARG A 318 -11.75 0.14 8.71
N ALA A 319 -10.63 0.85 8.54
CA ALA A 319 -9.50 0.43 7.70
C ALA A 319 -8.42 -0.33 8.49
N ILE A 320 -8.43 -0.28 9.82
CA ILE A 320 -7.34 -0.79 10.67
C ILE A 320 -7.57 -2.22 11.19
N TYR A 321 -8.70 -2.86 10.85
CA TYR A 321 -9.01 -4.23 11.29
C TYR A 321 -7.93 -5.28 10.94
N PRO A 322 -7.17 -5.18 9.83
CA PRO A 322 -6.16 -6.18 9.51
C PRO A 322 -5.03 -6.28 10.53
N TYR A 323 -4.78 -5.20 11.29
CA TYR A 323 -3.73 -5.20 12.30
C TYR A 323 -3.99 -6.18 13.45
N ARG A 324 -5.25 -6.55 13.73
CA ARG A 324 -5.61 -7.54 14.75
C ARG A 324 -4.99 -8.92 14.48
N GLU A 325 -4.70 -9.22 13.23
CA GLU A 325 -4.07 -10.48 12.83
C GLU A 325 -2.61 -10.60 13.27
N MET A 326 -1.94 -9.48 13.53
CA MET A 326 -0.58 -9.48 14.10
C MET A 326 -0.52 -10.22 15.43
N LEU A 327 -1.61 -10.22 16.19
CA LEU A 327 -1.70 -10.87 17.50
C LEU A 327 -2.12 -12.33 17.40
N LYS A 328 -2.64 -12.75 16.26
CA LYS A 328 -3.12 -14.13 15.99
C LYS A 328 -2.08 -14.96 15.24
N ALA A 329 -0.92 -14.39 14.91
CA ALA A 329 0.12 -15.10 14.17
C ALA A 329 0.60 -16.32 14.98
N PRO A 330 0.70 -17.50 14.36
CA PRO A 330 1.25 -18.68 15.03
C PRO A 330 2.67 -18.39 15.54
N HIS A 331 3.00 -18.87 16.73
CA HIS A 331 4.37 -18.80 17.26
C HIS A 331 5.32 -19.79 16.56
N ASP A 332 4.78 -20.73 15.78
CA ASP A 332 5.52 -21.71 15.00
C ASP A 332 5.91 -21.10 13.63
N ALA A 333 7.21 -20.84 13.47
CA ALA A 333 7.76 -20.22 12.26
C ALA A 333 7.64 -21.14 11.04
N ASP A 334 7.70 -22.46 11.19
CA ASP A 334 7.63 -23.42 10.09
C ASP A 334 6.19 -23.55 9.59
N ALA A 335 5.21 -23.65 10.48
CA ALA A 335 3.80 -23.64 10.10
C ALA A 335 3.39 -22.32 9.44
N MET A 336 3.98 -21.20 9.88
CA MET A 336 3.76 -19.91 9.24
C MET A 336 4.41 -19.84 7.86
N HIS A 337 5.61 -20.38 7.68
CA HIS A 337 6.30 -20.44 6.40
C HIS A 337 5.47 -21.19 5.36
N ASP A 338 5.02 -22.40 5.68
CA ASP A 338 4.25 -23.24 4.75
C ASP A 338 2.93 -22.60 4.34
N ARG A 339 2.27 -21.93 5.29
CA ARG A 339 1.02 -21.20 5.02
C ARG A 339 1.22 -19.96 4.14
N LEU A 340 2.35 -19.27 4.27
CA LEU A 340 2.60 -17.98 3.63
C LEU A 340 3.50 -18.06 2.40
N TYR A 341 4.06 -19.23 2.09
CA TYR A 341 4.92 -19.40 0.91
C TYR A 341 4.15 -19.23 -0.38
N ILE A 342 4.64 -18.34 -1.25
CA ILE A 342 4.01 -18.02 -2.53
C ILE A 342 4.47 -19.01 -3.59
N GLN A 343 3.63 -19.99 -3.92
CA GLN A 343 3.92 -21.00 -4.94
C GLN A 343 3.97 -20.42 -6.37
N LYS A 344 3.20 -19.37 -6.62
CA LYS A 344 3.12 -18.71 -7.93
C LYS A 344 4.37 -17.85 -8.18
N PRO A 345 4.71 -17.55 -9.46
CA PRO A 345 5.81 -16.66 -9.78
C PRO A 345 5.76 -15.36 -8.96
N LEU A 346 6.83 -15.06 -8.24
CA LEU A 346 6.98 -13.89 -7.39
C LEU A 346 7.96 -12.92 -8.02
N GLY A 347 7.56 -11.66 -8.20
CA GLY A 347 8.42 -10.53 -8.50
C GLY A 347 8.62 -9.66 -7.27
N PHE A 348 9.79 -9.06 -7.13
CA PHE A 348 10.09 -8.14 -6.05
C PHE A 348 10.84 -6.91 -6.54
N SER A 349 10.31 -5.72 -6.23
CA SER A 349 10.98 -4.43 -6.40
C SER A 349 11.54 -3.97 -5.06
N TYR A 350 12.88 -3.92 -4.96
CA TYR A 350 13.58 -3.47 -3.77
C TYR A 350 13.79 -1.96 -3.84
N PHE A 351 13.24 -1.24 -2.87
CA PHE A 351 13.50 0.18 -2.65
C PHE A 351 14.32 0.37 -1.36
N PRO A 352 15.42 1.18 -1.39
CA PRO A 352 16.36 1.24 -0.27
C PRO A 352 15.79 1.85 1.00
N ASN A 353 14.79 2.73 0.89
CA ASN A 353 14.14 3.38 2.03
C ASN A 353 12.76 2.79 2.39
N GLU A 354 12.49 1.56 1.94
CA GLU A 354 11.38 0.79 2.48
C GLU A 354 11.53 0.63 4.01
N ILE A 355 10.44 0.49 4.74
CA ILE A 355 10.45 0.30 6.20
C ILE A 355 11.14 -1.02 6.60
N ILE A 356 11.05 -2.05 5.75
CA ILE A 356 11.80 -3.29 5.87
C ILE A 356 12.43 -3.62 4.51
N PRO A 357 13.57 -3.04 4.18
CA PRO A 357 14.27 -3.31 2.91
C PRO A 357 14.93 -4.71 2.98
N ALA A 358 14.11 -5.75 2.75
CA ALA A 358 14.52 -7.14 2.89
C ALA A 358 15.55 -7.54 1.83
N PRO A 359 16.69 -8.15 2.19
CA PRO A 359 17.67 -8.67 1.24
C PRO A 359 17.06 -9.75 0.33
N LYS A 360 17.57 -9.85 -0.92
CA LYS A 360 17.07 -10.85 -1.90
C LYS A 360 17.02 -12.27 -1.33
N ALA A 361 18.03 -12.66 -0.56
CA ALA A 361 18.09 -14.00 0.06
C ALA A 361 16.94 -14.26 1.01
N TRP A 362 16.44 -13.23 1.72
CA TRP A 362 15.27 -13.37 2.60
C TRP A 362 13.98 -13.41 1.79
N VAL A 363 13.85 -12.57 0.77
CA VAL A 363 12.67 -12.59 -0.09
C VAL A 363 12.56 -13.94 -0.82
N SER A 364 13.68 -14.56 -1.22
CA SER A 364 13.67 -15.87 -1.86
C SER A 364 13.11 -17.01 -0.99
N THR A 365 13.11 -16.86 0.35
CA THR A 365 12.50 -17.85 1.25
C THR A 365 10.99 -17.73 1.36
N THR A 366 10.40 -16.72 0.76
CA THR A 366 8.97 -16.39 0.94
C THR A 366 8.09 -16.79 -0.22
N GLY A 367 8.69 -17.29 -1.30
CA GLY A 367 7.98 -17.70 -2.49
C GLY A 367 8.90 -18.02 -3.65
N ASN A 368 8.31 -18.44 -4.77
CA ASN A 368 8.98 -18.72 -6.02
C ASN A 368 9.46 -17.42 -6.68
N LEU A 369 10.57 -16.86 -6.17
CA LEU A 369 11.13 -15.58 -6.62
C LEU A 369 11.79 -15.75 -8.00
N VAL A 370 11.10 -15.31 -9.05
CA VAL A 370 11.57 -15.36 -10.44
C VAL A 370 12.04 -14.00 -10.98
N PHE A 371 11.62 -12.90 -10.37
CA PHE A 371 11.98 -11.53 -10.78
C PHE A 371 12.47 -10.72 -9.59
N TRP A 372 13.59 -10.00 -9.77
CA TRP A 372 14.15 -9.09 -8.78
C TRP A 372 14.63 -7.81 -9.47
N ARG A 373 14.11 -6.67 -9.05
CA ARG A 373 14.62 -5.37 -9.45
C ARG A 373 15.02 -4.55 -8.24
N GLN A 374 16.26 -4.06 -8.23
CA GLN A 374 16.76 -3.16 -7.21
C GLN A 374 16.75 -1.74 -7.77
N HIS A 375 16.18 -0.81 -7.02
CA HIS A 375 16.15 0.61 -7.31
C HIS A 375 17.19 1.34 -6.44
N ASP A 376 17.67 2.47 -6.94
CA ASP A 376 18.66 3.29 -6.21
C ASP A 376 17.99 4.25 -5.22
N LYS A 377 16.73 4.60 -5.45
CA LYS A 377 15.92 5.52 -4.64
C LYS A 377 14.51 4.99 -4.51
N GLY A 378 13.79 5.55 -3.52
CA GLY A 378 12.40 5.25 -3.24
C GLY A 378 12.21 4.56 -1.89
N GLY A 379 11.03 4.69 -1.33
CA GLY A 379 10.63 4.16 -0.04
C GLY A 379 9.33 3.37 -0.12
N HIS A 380 8.58 3.41 0.97
CA HIS A 380 7.35 2.63 1.14
C HIS A 380 6.23 3.02 0.16
N PHE A 381 6.14 4.30 -0.16
CA PHE A 381 5.12 4.82 -1.10
C PHE A 381 5.66 4.92 -2.53
N ALA A 382 6.28 3.84 -3.02
CA ALA A 382 6.94 3.82 -4.31
C ALA A 382 6.02 4.24 -5.49
N ALA A 383 4.73 3.97 -5.41
CA ALA A 383 3.76 4.40 -6.42
C ALA A 383 3.61 5.93 -6.49
N LEU A 384 3.85 6.65 -5.39
CA LEU A 384 3.87 8.11 -5.31
C LEU A 384 5.25 8.69 -5.61
N GLU A 385 6.30 8.11 -5.03
CA GLU A 385 7.66 8.62 -5.11
C GLU A 385 8.34 8.30 -6.45
N ARG A 386 8.09 7.12 -6.99
CA ARG A 386 8.78 6.53 -8.15
C ARG A 386 7.81 5.81 -9.10
N PRO A 387 6.73 6.46 -9.56
CA PRO A 387 5.73 5.82 -10.40
C PRO A 387 6.31 5.28 -11.72
N HIS A 388 7.29 5.95 -12.32
CA HIS A 388 7.98 5.50 -13.54
C HIS A 388 8.78 4.22 -13.29
N ASP A 389 9.57 4.18 -12.20
CA ASP A 389 10.39 3.02 -11.85
C ASP A 389 9.53 1.81 -11.54
N LEU A 390 8.44 2.03 -10.78
CA LEU A 390 7.49 0.98 -10.42
C LEU A 390 6.73 0.46 -11.63
N LYS A 391 6.24 1.35 -12.52
CA LYS A 391 5.62 0.99 -13.78
C LYS A 391 6.54 0.13 -14.65
N ALA A 392 7.80 0.55 -14.83
CA ALA A 392 8.78 -0.18 -15.62
C ALA A 392 9.14 -1.55 -15.00
N ALA A 393 9.18 -1.65 -13.68
CA ALA A 393 9.41 -2.91 -12.99
C ALA A 393 8.21 -3.87 -13.16
N LEU A 394 6.99 -3.36 -13.02
CA LEU A 394 5.77 -4.13 -13.23
C LEU A 394 5.66 -4.65 -14.66
N SER A 395 5.87 -3.80 -15.66
CA SER A 395 5.84 -4.20 -17.08
C SER A 395 6.86 -5.28 -17.38
N ALA A 396 8.11 -5.14 -16.93
CA ALA A 396 9.15 -6.13 -17.15
C ALA A 396 8.86 -7.47 -16.43
N PHE A 397 8.24 -7.45 -15.26
CA PHE A 397 7.79 -8.67 -14.59
C PHE A 397 6.70 -9.37 -15.40
N VAL A 398 5.71 -8.62 -15.87
CA VAL A 398 4.62 -9.16 -16.72
C VAL A 398 5.17 -9.78 -17.99
N GLU A 399 6.05 -9.07 -18.70
CA GLU A 399 6.69 -9.58 -19.94
C GLU A 399 7.44 -10.89 -19.72
N GLN A 400 8.11 -11.02 -18.55
CA GLN A 400 8.86 -12.23 -18.23
C GLN A 400 7.97 -13.42 -17.93
N VAL A 401 6.84 -13.22 -17.21
CA VAL A 401 6.11 -14.36 -16.62
C VAL A 401 4.80 -14.69 -17.32
N TRP A 402 4.16 -13.70 -17.97
CA TRP A 402 2.84 -13.88 -18.55
C TRP A 402 2.77 -14.92 -19.69
N PRO A 403 3.76 -15.03 -20.59
CA PRO A 403 3.73 -16.05 -21.65
C PRO A 403 3.57 -17.49 -21.13
N GLU A 404 4.21 -17.81 -20.00
CA GLU A 404 4.11 -19.15 -19.39
C GLU A 404 2.77 -19.39 -18.67
N VAL A 405 2.11 -18.33 -18.22
CA VAL A 405 0.84 -18.40 -17.49
C VAL A 405 -0.34 -18.45 -18.44
N ALA A 406 -0.32 -17.66 -19.50
CA ALA A 406 -1.37 -17.63 -20.52
C ALA A 406 -1.44 -18.93 -21.35
N SER A 407 -0.37 -19.73 -21.34
CA SER A 407 -0.30 -21.01 -22.05
C SER A 407 -0.87 -22.21 -21.27
N LYS A 408 -1.20 -22.03 -20.00
CA LYS A 408 -1.77 -23.06 -19.11
C LYS A 408 -3.27 -22.84 -18.89
#